data_2a97c62dd270c2bb9ef28cf55111b2db
#
_entry.id   2a97c62dd270c2bb9ef28cf55111b2db
#
_cell.length_a   1.000
_cell.length_b   1.000
_cell.length_c   1.000
_cell.angle_alpha   90.00
_cell.angle_beta   90.00
_cell.angle_gamma   90.00
#
_symmetry.space_group_name_H-M   'P 1'
#
loop_
_entity.id
_entity.type
_entity.pdbx_description
1 polymer ?
#
loop_
_entity_poly.entity_id
_entity_poly.type
_entity_poly.pdbx_seq_one_letter_code
_entity_poly.pdbx_strand_id
1 'polypeptide(L)' 'MFAYEVTYWDEVNDKEENDHGIAYGDTYAEVNKNVVYYYGEDNIIELKLFAITEQGESVLSAMEHNFLPSYEEMKKQD' A
#
# COMPACT_ATOMS: atom_id res chain seq x y z
N MET A 1 -0.15 9.49 -6.56
CA MET A 1 0.71 8.43 -5.97
C MET A 1 0.94 8.71 -4.50
N PHE A 2 0.96 7.68 -3.70
CA PHE A 2 1.09 7.79 -2.25
C PHE A 2 2.08 6.76 -1.73
N ALA A 3 2.85 7.15 -0.72
CA ALA A 3 3.61 6.19 0.07
C ALA A 3 2.70 5.66 1.17
N TYR A 4 2.88 4.40 1.54
CA TYR A 4 2.14 3.82 2.64
C TYR A 4 3.06 3.10 3.62
N GLU A 5 2.65 3.09 4.87
CA GLU A 5 3.20 2.24 5.92
C GLU A 5 2.02 1.47 6.51
N VAL A 6 2.13 0.17 6.57
CA VAL A 6 1.07 -0.68 7.08
C VAL A 6 1.60 -1.64 8.14
N THR A 7 0.86 -1.78 9.21
CA THR A 7 1.06 -2.83 10.21
C THR A 7 -0.13 -3.77 10.07
N TYR A 8 0.12 -5.03 9.85
CA TYR A 8 -0.93 -6.00 9.59
C TYR A 8 -0.62 -7.34 10.27
N TRP A 9 -1.66 -8.14 10.43
CA TRP A 9 -1.53 -9.48 10.98
C TRP A 9 -1.31 -10.49 9.85
N ASP A 10 -0.18 -11.19 9.91
CA ASP A 10 0.14 -12.25 8.96
C ASP A 10 -0.42 -13.57 9.48
N GLU A 11 -1.53 -14.03 8.89
CA GLU A 11 -2.20 -15.25 9.30
C GLU A 11 -1.37 -16.51 9.05
N VAL A 12 -0.53 -16.48 8.00
CA VAL A 12 0.30 -17.63 7.65
C VAL A 12 1.37 -17.87 8.71
N ASN A 13 2.04 -16.81 9.14
CA ASN A 13 3.11 -16.89 10.13
C ASN A 13 2.65 -16.61 11.56
N ASP A 14 1.37 -16.25 11.72
CA ASP A 14 0.73 -15.97 13.01
C ASP A 14 1.48 -14.90 13.79
N LYS A 15 1.77 -13.78 13.14
CA LYS A 15 2.49 -12.66 13.76
C LYS A 15 2.15 -11.31 13.12
N GLU A 16 2.47 -10.25 13.84
CA GLU A 16 2.35 -8.88 13.36
C GLU A 16 3.53 -8.56 12.44
N GLU A 17 3.24 -7.95 11.30
CA GLU A 17 4.23 -7.54 10.31
C GLU A 17 4.08 -6.07 9.97
N ASN A 18 5.21 -5.45 9.63
CA ASN A 18 5.23 -4.09 9.09
C ASN A 18 5.70 -4.12 7.65
N ASP A 19 5.05 -3.33 6.82
CA ASP A 19 5.43 -3.22 5.43
C ASP A 19 5.28 -1.77 4.97
N HIS A 20 5.94 -1.43 3.87
CA HIS A 20 5.86 -0.09 3.30
C HIS A 20 6.02 -0.17 1.79
N GLY A 21 5.51 0.83 1.09
CA GLY A 21 5.59 0.85 -0.36
C GLY A 21 4.94 2.08 -0.96
N ILE A 22 4.68 1.97 -2.25
CA ILE A 22 4.04 3.01 -3.04
C ILE A 22 2.75 2.44 -3.62
N ALA A 23 1.66 3.17 -3.48
CA ALA A 23 0.36 2.78 -4.01
C ALA A 23 -0.15 3.86 -4.96
N TYR A 24 -0.76 3.43 -6.05
CA TYR A 24 -1.29 4.30 -7.08
C TYR A 24 -2.77 4.57 -6.86
N GLY A 25 -3.15 5.83 -7.01
CA GLY A 25 -4.53 6.27 -6.92
C GLY A 25 -4.56 7.80 -6.94
N ASP A 26 -5.71 8.37 -7.30
CA ASP A 26 -5.87 9.82 -7.43
C ASP A 26 -6.19 10.50 -6.10
N THR A 27 -6.76 9.75 -5.18
CA THR A 27 -7.21 10.28 -3.88
C THR A 27 -6.78 9.36 -2.74
N TYR A 28 -6.76 9.90 -1.52
CA TYR A 28 -6.53 9.10 -0.32
C TYR A 28 -7.52 7.95 -0.20
N ALA A 29 -8.77 8.18 -0.55
CA ALA A 29 -9.81 7.16 -0.47
C ALA A 29 -9.51 5.97 -1.39
N GLU A 30 -9.06 6.24 -2.61
CA GLU A 30 -8.69 5.19 -3.56
C GLU A 30 -7.48 4.40 -3.10
N VAL A 31 -6.45 5.11 -2.62
CA VAL A 31 -5.22 4.47 -2.15
C VAL A 31 -5.50 3.63 -0.91
N ASN A 32 -6.29 4.15 0.02
CA ASN A 32 -6.71 3.39 1.19
C ASN A 32 -7.38 2.08 0.78
N LYS A 33 -8.27 2.16 -0.20
CA LYS A 33 -8.96 0.99 -0.75
C LYS A 33 -7.99 -0.01 -1.36
N ASN A 34 -6.98 0.48 -2.10
CA ASN A 34 -5.95 -0.37 -2.70
C ASN A 34 -5.17 -1.14 -1.66
N VAL A 35 -4.70 -0.45 -0.64
CA VAL A 35 -3.90 -1.05 0.43
C VAL A 35 -4.74 -2.04 1.24
N VAL A 36 -5.96 -1.65 1.58
CA VAL A 36 -6.89 -2.52 2.32
C VAL A 36 -7.21 -3.78 1.53
N TYR A 37 -7.40 -3.66 0.22
CA TYR A 37 -7.66 -4.82 -0.64
C TYR A 37 -6.46 -5.77 -0.68
N TYR A 38 -5.25 -5.21 -0.79
CA TYR A 38 -4.03 -6.01 -0.92
C TYR A 38 -3.70 -6.79 0.35
N TYR A 39 -3.78 -6.13 1.52
CA TYR A 39 -3.39 -6.74 2.79
C TYR A 39 -4.54 -7.45 3.51
N GLY A 40 -5.78 -7.18 3.11
CA GLY A 40 -6.96 -7.72 3.76
C GLY A 40 -7.49 -6.80 4.85
N GLU A 41 -8.75 -6.37 4.71
CA GLU A 41 -9.38 -5.42 5.63
C GLU A 41 -9.30 -5.86 7.09
N ASP A 42 -9.58 -7.14 7.34
CA ASP A 42 -9.63 -7.68 8.70
C ASP A 42 -8.25 -7.85 9.33
N ASN A 43 -7.20 -7.80 8.51
CA ASN A 43 -5.83 -8.02 8.97
C ASN A 43 -5.06 -6.73 9.24
N ILE A 44 -5.56 -5.58 8.79
CA ILE A 44 -4.87 -4.31 8.98
C ILE A 44 -5.04 -3.81 10.41
N ILE A 45 -3.92 -3.55 11.07
CA ILE A 45 -3.87 -3.01 12.42
C ILE A 45 -3.73 -1.50 12.38
N GLU A 46 -2.80 -1.00 11.55
CA GLU A 46 -2.57 0.42 11.38
C GLU A 46 -2.16 0.71 9.94
N LEU A 47 -2.64 1.80 9.38
CA LEU A 47 -2.30 2.24 8.03
C LEU A 47 -2.04 3.73 8.03
N LYS A 48 -0.88 4.13 7.48
CA LYS A 48 -0.51 5.52 7.28
C LYS A 48 -0.29 5.77 5.80
N LEU A 49 -0.83 6.86 5.28
CA LEU A 49 -0.72 7.26 3.89
C LEU A 49 -0.10 8.65 3.79
N PHE A 50 0.81 8.81 2.84
CA PHE A 50 1.51 10.08 2.61
C PHE A 50 1.47 10.41 1.12
N ALA A 51 1.00 11.61 0.77
CA ALA A 51 1.06 12.08 -0.62
C ALA A 51 2.52 12.29 -1.04
N ILE A 52 2.87 11.88 -2.25
CA ILE A 52 4.23 11.98 -2.76
C ILE A 52 4.28 13.00 -3.91
N THR A 53 5.28 13.90 -3.87
CA THR A 53 5.59 14.79 -4.99
C THR A 53 6.33 14.03 -6.07
N GLU A 54 6.40 14.58 -7.29
CA GLU A 54 7.18 13.97 -8.38
C GLU A 54 8.63 13.76 -8.01
N GLN A 55 9.24 14.68 -7.27
CA GLN A 55 10.61 14.53 -6.78
C GLN A 55 10.72 13.41 -5.75
N GLY A 56 9.78 13.34 -4.84
CA GLY A 56 9.72 12.26 -3.85
C GLY A 56 9.56 10.91 -4.51
N GLU A 57 8.72 10.83 -5.55
CA GLU A 57 8.53 9.63 -6.33
C GLU A 57 9.83 9.13 -6.96
N SER A 58 10.63 10.03 -7.54
CA SER A 58 11.92 9.67 -8.14
C SER A 58 12.90 9.12 -7.11
N VAL A 59 12.95 9.71 -5.92
CA VAL A 59 13.80 9.24 -4.82
C VAL A 59 13.36 7.86 -4.34
N LEU A 60 12.06 7.68 -4.11
CA LEU A 60 11.52 6.42 -3.65
C LEU A 60 11.65 5.30 -4.68
N SER A 61 11.54 5.63 -5.97
CA SER A 61 11.70 4.64 -7.05
C SER A 61 13.12 4.09 -7.16
N ALA A 62 14.11 4.82 -6.62
CA ALA A 62 15.49 4.35 -6.57
C ALA A 62 15.75 3.39 -5.41
N MET A 63 14.80 3.23 -4.50
CA MET A 63 14.88 2.35 -3.34
C MET A 63 14.05 1.10 -3.58
N GLU A 64 14.32 0.04 -2.85
CA GLU A 64 13.46 -1.14 -2.88
C GLU A 64 12.16 -0.87 -2.11
N HIS A 65 11.05 -0.84 -2.85
CA HIS A 65 9.72 -0.66 -2.29
C HIS A 65 8.74 -1.60 -2.97
N ASN A 66 7.68 -1.92 -2.27
CA ASN A 66 6.54 -2.59 -2.86
C ASN A 66 5.76 -1.57 -3.68
N PHE A 67 5.35 -1.96 -4.88
CA PHE A 67 4.52 -1.15 -5.75
C PHE A 67 3.16 -1.82 -5.90
N LEU A 68 2.13 -1.18 -5.34
CA LEU A 68 0.78 -1.69 -5.47
C LEU A 68 0.11 -1.06 -6.68
N PRO A 69 -0.41 -1.87 -7.61
CA PRO A 69 -1.18 -1.36 -8.73
C PRO A 69 -2.48 -0.72 -8.24
N SER A 70 -3.20 -0.04 -9.14
CA SER A 70 -4.49 0.53 -8.78
C SER A 70 -5.47 -0.58 -8.38
N TYR A 71 -6.49 -0.22 -7.61
CA TYR A 71 -7.54 -1.16 -7.20
C TYR A 71 -8.17 -1.88 -8.40
N GLU A 72 -8.41 -1.12 -9.48
CA GLU A 72 -9.01 -1.70 -10.69
C GLU A 72 -8.10 -2.74 -11.34
N GLU A 73 -6.80 -2.50 -11.38
CA GLU A 73 -5.84 -3.46 -11.92
C GLU A 73 -5.75 -4.72 -11.07
N MET A 74 -5.74 -4.57 -9.75
CA MET A 74 -5.75 -5.73 -8.85
C MET A 74 -7.02 -6.54 -9.01
N LYS A 75 -8.15 -5.87 -9.18
CA LYS A 75 -9.45 -6.51 -9.35
C LYS A 75 -9.55 -7.31 -10.65
N LYS A 76 -8.89 -6.86 -11.71
CA LYS A 76 -8.86 -7.56 -13.01
C LYS A 76 -8.10 -8.87 -12.96
N GLN A 77 -7.20 -9.04 -12.00
CA GLN A 77 -6.39 -10.26 -11.85
C GLN A 77 -7.12 -11.35 -11.08
N ASP A 78 -8.20 -11.00 -10.44
CA ASP A 78 -9.08 -11.94 -9.74
C ASP A 78 -10.12 -12.52 -10.70
#